data_b3ffeaffabcd4a47322e830d03be2c37
#
_entry.id   b3ffeaffabcd4a47322e830d03be2c37
#
_cell.length_a   1.000
_cell.length_b   1.000
_cell.length_c   1.000
_cell.angle_alpha   90.00
_cell.angle_beta   90.00
_cell.angle_gamma   90.00
#
_symmetry.space_group_name_H-M   'P 1'
#
loop_
_entity.id
_entity.type
_entity.pdbx_description
1 polymer ?
#
loop_
_entity_poly.entity_id
_entity_poly.type
_entity_poly.pdbx_seq_one_letter_code
_entity_poly.pdbx_strand_id
1 'polypeptide(L)'
;IGTFTQVNGIASAVQAFFDPDKANTVSIFGNDYSIAIVISAFILAILVGLVVIGGIQRISKVSQIIVPFMAVLYIVVCLVLIIVNINKVPAAFETIVKCAFKPMSFAGGVTASLAIAMQKGVARGIFSNEAGLGSAPIAAAAAQTKEPVRQGLVTMTGTFIDTIIVCTITGLAIASSGV
;
A
#
# COMPACT_ATOMS: atom_id res chain seq x y z
N ILE A 1 -14.58 -4.91 0.52
CA ILE A 1 -13.75 -4.84 1.76
C ILE A 1 -12.42 -4.14 1.43
N GLY A 2 -11.68 -4.51 0.37
CA GLY A 2 -10.40 -3.89 0.00
C GLY A 2 -10.44 -2.38 -0.15
N THR A 3 -11.43 -1.85 -0.81
CA THR A 3 -11.62 -0.42 -1.06
C THR A 3 -11.73 0.39 0.24
N PHE A 4 -12.40 -0.14 1.26
CA PHE A 4 -12.52 0.56 2.55
C PHE A 4 -11.17 0.76 3.25
N THR A 5 -10.28 -0.21 3.18
CA THR A 5 -8.94 -0.10 3.75
C THR A 5 -8.12 1.00 3.07
N GLN A 6 -8.22 1.11 1.75
CA GLN A 6 -7.53 2.14 0.97
C GLN A 6 -8.09 3.54 1.24
N VAL A 7 -9.41 3.68 1.26
CA VAL A 7 -10.06 4.96 1.60
C VAL A 7 -9.69 5.41 3.01
N ASN A 8 -9.68 4.49 3.97
CA ASN A 8 -9.25 4.79 5.33
C ASN A 8 -7.77 5.21 5.40
N GLY A 9 -6.90 4.56 4.61
CA GLY A 9 -5.50 4.94 4.50
C GLY A 9 -5.31 6.37 3.95
N ILE A 10 -6.06 6.72 2.90
CA ILE A 10 -6.06 8.07 2.32
C ILE A 10 -6.58 9.08 3.35
N ALA A 11 -7.70 8.79 4.01
CA ALA A 11 -8.29 9.65 5.01
C ALA A 11 -7.31 9.92 6.17
N SER A 12 -6.63 8.88 6.65
CA SER A 12 -5.64 8.99 7.71
C SER A 12 -4.42 9.81 7.28
N ALA A 13 -3.95 9.63 6.05
CA ALA A 13 -2.83 10.41 5.50
C ALA A 13 -3.20 11.89 5.33
N VAL A 14 -4.39 12.18 4.82
CA VAL A 14 -4.90 13.56 4.69
C VAL A 14 -5.03 14.22 6.06
N GLN A 15 -5.57 13.51 7.02
CA GLN A 15 -5.68 14.02 8.39
C GLN A 15 -4.31 14.31 9.00
N ALA A 16 -3.37 13.39 8.90
CA ALA A 16 -2.03 13.57 9.44
C ALA A 16 -1.28 14.76 8.83
N PHE A 17 -1.58 15.09 7.56
CA PHE A 17 -0.92 16.19 6.85
C PHE A 17 -1.59 17.54 7.06
N PHE A 18 -2.93 17.60 7.01
CA PHE A 18 -3.68 18.87 7.02
C PHE A 18 -4.25 19.24 8.40
N ASP A 19 -4.50 18.26 9.27
CA ASP A 19 -5.11 18.49 10.59
C ASP A 19 -4.61 17.44 11.60
N PRO A 20 -3.29 17.46 11.94
CA PRO A 20 -2.69 16.50 12.87
C PRO A 20 -3.32 16.58 14.27
N ASP A 21 -3.71 17.77 14.71
CA ASP A 21 -4.22 18.04 16.06
C ASP A 21 -5.75 17.87 16.17
N LYS A 22 -6.44 17.52 15.09
CA LYS A 22 -7.91 17.43 15.02
C LYS A 22 -8.63 18.69 15.53
N ALA A 23 -8.05 19.84 15.23
CA ALA A 23 -8.54 21.11 15.72
C ALA A 23 -9.91 21.50 15.13
N ASN A 24 -10.19 21.06 13.89
CA ASN A 24 -11.41 21.38 13.18
C ASN A 24 -12.23 20.10 12.96
N THR A 25 -13.22 19.86 13.82
CA THR A 25 -14.08 18.68 13.74
C THR A 25 -15.52 19.04 13.42
N VAL A 26 -16.18 18.20 12.64
CA VAL A 26 -17.63 18.22 12.38
C VAL A 26 -18.22 16.92 12.87
N SER A 27 -19.28 17.03 13.67
CA SER A 27 -20.02 15.88 14.17
C SER A 27 -20.99 15.37 13.10
N ILE A 28 -20.74 14.14 12.60
CA ILE A 28 -21.60 13.48 11.61
C ILE A 28 -22.04 12.13 12.18
N PHE A 29 -23.34 11.89 12.31
CA PHE A 29 -23.92 10.68 12.90
C PHE A 29 -23.38 10.33 14.31
N GLY A 30 -23.08 11.36 15.13
CA GLY A 30 -22.59 11.15 16.50
C GLY A 30 -21.09 10.83 16.62
N ASN A 31 -20.34 10.89 15.55
CA ASN A 31 -18.88 10.78 15.54
C ASN A 31 -18.26 12.10 15.03
N ASP A 32 -17.17 12.51 15.67
CA ASP A 32 -16.43 13.70 15.28
C ASP A 32 -15.37 13.37 14.24
N TYR A 33 -15.52 13.95 13.05
CA TYR A 33 -14.59 13.80 11.95
C TYR A 33 -13.88 15.13 11.66
N SER A 34 -12.59 15.08 11.35
CA SER A 34 -11.88 16.28 10.89
C SER A 34 -12.48 16.78 9.56
N ILE A 35 -12.61 18.09 9.43
CA ILE A 35 -13.09 18.73 8.20
C ILE A 35 -12.27 18.31 7.00
N ALA A 36 -10.96 18.13 7.18
CA ALA A 36 -10.05 17.65 6.13
C ALA A 36 -10.46 16.27 5.59
N ILE A 37 -10.88 15.36 6.46
CA ILE A 37 -11.38 14.04 6.05
C ILE A 37 -12.67 14.17 5.26
N VAL A 38 -13.62 14.99 5.71
CA VAL A 38 -14.91 15.16 5.04
C VAL A 38 -14.75 15.73 3.64
N ILE A 39 -13.91 16.77 3.50
CA ILE A 39 -13.61 17.38 2.19
C ILE A 39 -12.90 16.37 1.28
N SER A 40 -11.90 15.64 1.80
CA SER A 40 -11.18 14.65 1.01
C SER A 40 -12.08 13.50 0.55
N ALA A 41 -12.98 13.03 1.41
CA ALA A 41 -13.96 12.01 1.09
C ALA A 41 -14.90 12.45 -0.04
N PHE A 42 -15.36 13.70 -0.02
CA PHE A 42 -16.21 14.26 -1.06
C PHE A 42 -15.47 14.38 -2.40
N ILE A 43 -14.24 14.90 -2.39
CA ILE A 43 -13.38 14.98 -3.57
C ILE A 43 -13.12 13.59 -4.17
N LEU A 44 -12.76 12.63 -3.32
CA LEU A 44 -12.52 11.25 -3.75
C LEU A 44 -13.78 10.62 -4.35
N ALA A 45 -14.94 10.82 -3.74
CA ALA A 45 -16.20 10.29 -4.24
C ALA A 45 -16.51 10.81 -5.65
N ILE A 46 -16.30 12.11 -5.89
CA ILE A 46 -16.48 12.72 -7.21
C ILE A 46 -15.47 12.13 -8.22
N LEU A 47 -14.18 12.11 -7.88
CA LEU A 47 -13.14 11.63 -8.78
C LEU A 47 -13.34 10.15 -9.16
N VAL A 48 -13.62 9.30 -8.17
CA VAL A 48 -13.91 7.88 -8.39
C VAL A 48 -15.18 7.71 -9.21
N GLY A 49 -16.25 8.46 -8.89
CA GLY A 49 -17.49 8.45 -9.64
C GLY A 49 -17.29 8.79 -11.12
N LEU A 50 -16.54 9.85 -11.42
CA LEU A 50 -16.21 10.24 -12.80
C LEU A 50 -15.46 9.16 -13.58
N VAL A 51 -14.57 8.41 -12.90
CA VAL A 51 -13.82 7.33 -13.53
C VAL A 51 -14.71 6.11 -13.75
N VAL A 52 -15.47 5.69 -12.72
CA VAL A 52 -16.30 4.47 -12.73
C VAL A 52 -17.46 4.58 -13.73
N ILE A 53 -18.10 5.75 -13.88
CA ILE A 53 -19.17 5.97 -14.86
C ILE A 53 -18.69 5.69 -16.29
N GLY A 54 -17.40 5.88 -16.59
CA GLY A 54 -16.80 5.57 -17.88
C GLY A 54 -16.54 4.09 -18.16
N GLY A 55 -16.84 3.20 -17.21
CA GLY A 55 -16.69 1.76 -17.33
C GLY A 55 -15.23 1.27 -17.28
N ILE A 56 -15.06 -0.05 -17.46
CA ILE A 56 -13.77 -0.73 -17.29
C ILE A 56 -12.65 -0.18 -18.18
N GLN A 57 -12.97 0.25 -19.40
CA GLN A 57 -11.98 0.80 -20.31
C GLN A 57 -11.44 2.16 -19.83
N ARG A 58 -12.29 2.99 -19.22
CA ARG A 58 -11.87 4.27 -18.67
C ARG A 58 -11.05 4.07 -17.40
N ILE A 59 -11.46 3.15 -16.55
CA ILE A 59 -10.70 2.73 -15.36
C ILE A 59 -9.30 2.29 -15.79
N SER A 60 -9.21 1.42 -16.79
CA SER A 60 -7.93 0.93 -17.31
C SER A 60 -7.03 2.06 -17.84
N LYS A 61 -7.56 2.99 -18.63
CA LYS A 61 -6.79 4.14 -19.15
C LYS A 61 -6.27 5.05 -18.05
N VAL A 62 -7.09 5.34 -17.06
CA VAL A 62 -6.70 6.19 -15.92
C VAL A 62 -5.63 5.50 -15.08
N SER A 63 -5.82 4.22 -14.77
CA SER A 63 -4.86 3.41 -14.03
C SER A 63 -3.52 3.27 -14.75
N GLN A 64 -3.53 3.13 -16.07
CA GLN A 64 -2.33 3.01 -16.89
C GLN A 64 -1.40 4.24 -16.79
N ILE A 65 -1.94 5.41 -16.47
CA ILE A 65 -1.16 6.63 -16.28
C ILE A 65 -0.79 6.83 -14.81
N ILE A 66 -1.79 6.68 -13.91
CA ILE A 66 -1.62 6.99 -12.49
C ILE A 66 -0.69 5.99 -11.80
N VAL A 67 -0.85 4.69 -12.08
CA VAL A 67 -0.10 3.65 -11.37
C VAL A 67 1.41 3.72 -11.62
N PRO A 68 1.91 3.83 -12.87
CA PRO A 68 3.34 4.01 -13.10
C PRO A 68 3.90 5.29 -12.47
N PHE A 69 3.16 6.40 -12.57
CA PHE A 69 3.57 7.66 -11.95
C PHE A 69 3.71 7.53 -10.43
N MET A 70 2.70 6.94 -9.78
CA MET A 70 2.71 6.67 -8.34
C MET A 70 3.88 5.75 -7.95
N ALA A 71 4.11 4.67 -8.71
CA ALA A 71 5.18 3.72 -8.43
C ALA A 71 6.57 4.38 -8.54
N VAL A 72 6.80 5.16 -9.59
CA VAL A 72 8.07 5.89 -9.77
C VAL A 72 8.27 6.90 -8.64
N LEU A 73 7.25 7.71 -8.33
CA LEU A 73 7.32 8.68 -7.25
C LEU A 73 7.64 8.00 -5.91
N TYR A 74 6.96 6.89 -5.61
CA TYR A 74 7.19 6.12 -4.40
C TYR A 74 8.63 5.59 -4.32
N ILE A 75 9.13 4.97 -5.38
CA ILE A 75 10.49 4.44 -5.45
C ILE A 75 11.51 5.57 -5.25
N VAL A 76 11.31 6.72 -5.90
CA VAL A 76 12.22 7.88 -5.75
C VAL A 76 12.25 8.37 -4.30
N VAL A 77 11.08 8.54 -3.67
CA VAL A 77 11.03 8.98 -2.26
C VAL A 77 11.70 7.97 -1.34
N CYS A 78 11.43 6.68 -1.51
CA CYS A 78 12.08 5.65 -0.70
C CYS A 78 13.61 5.60 -0.91
N LEU A 79 14.07 5.75 -2.15
CA LEU A 79 15.51 5.81 -2.45
C LEU A 79 16.17 7.04 -1.82
N VAL A 80 15.53 8.20 -1.85
CA VAL A 80 16.02 9.40 -1.16
C VAL A 80 16.15 9.14 0.34
N LEU A 81 15.14 8.53 0.97
CA LEU A 81 15.20 8.16 2.39
C LEU A 81 16.35 7.22 2.71
N ILE A 82 16.58 6.21 1.86
CA ILE A 82 17.68 5.26 2.00
C ILE A 82 19.04 5.96 1.83
N ILE A 83 19.18 6.84 0.84
CA ILE A 83 20.42 7.58 0.59
C ILE A 83 20.75 8.51 1.75
N VAL A 84 19.77 9.24 2.26
CA VAL A 84 19.95 10.12 3.43
C VAL A 84 20.39 9.33 4.66
N ASN A 85 19.91 8.10 4.82
CA ASN A 85 20.26 7.22 5.93
C ASN A 85 21.24 6.10 5.56
N ILE A 86 22.08 6.31 4.54
CA ILE A 86 22.96 5.26 3.98
C ILE A 86 23.83 4.57 5.03
N ASN A 87 24.29 5.33 6.02
CA ASN A 87 25.13 4.84 7.12
C ASN A 87 24.39 3.87 8.05
N LYS A 88 23.06 3.93 8.09
CA LYS A 88 22.22 3.04 8.91
C LYS A 88 21.77 1.79 8.16
N VAL A 89 21.87 1.77 6.83
CA VAL A 89 21.42 0.66 5.99
C VAL A 89 22.07 -0.69 6.34
N PRO A 90 23.40 -0.80 6.55
CA PRO A 90 24.00 -2.06 6.95
C PRO A 90 23.48 -2.58 8.30
N ALA A 91 23.32 -1.68 9.27
CA ALA A 91 22.78 -2.03 10.59
C ALA A 91 21.29 -2.41 10.51
N ALA A 92 20.51 -1.76 9.67
CA ALA A 92 19.12 -2.08 9.41
C ALA A 92 18.98 -3.49 8.79
N PHE A 93 19.79 -3.79 7.78
CA PHE A 93 19.82 -5.11 7.16
C PHE A 93 20.23 -6.21 8.15
N GLU A 94 21.28 -5.97 8.92
CA GLU A 94 21.71 -6.88 9.99
C GLU A 94 20.60 -7.12 11.01
N THR A 95 19.89 -6.07 11.40
CA THR A 95 18.75 -6.16 12.34
C THR A 95 17.62 -6.98 11.77
N ILE A 96 17.23 -6.76 10.50
CA ILE A 96 16.19 -7.55 9.82
C ILE A 96 16.54 -9.04 9.84
N VAL A 97 17.77 -9.39 9.42
CA VAL A 97 18.22 -10.78 9.36
C VAL A 97 18.33 -11.39 10.77
N LYS A 98 18.95 -10.68 11.72
CA LYS A 98 19.05 -11.16 13.10
C LYS A 98 17.70 -11.36 13.77
N CYS A 99 16.76 -10.45 13.57
CA CYS A 99 15.41 -10.56 14.13
C CYS A 99 14.60 -11.70 13.49
N ALA A 100 14.82 -11.97 12.20
CA ALA A 100 14.16 -13.10 11.53
C ALA A 100 14.57 -14.47 12.09
N PHE A 101 15.83 -14.61 12.54
CA PHE A 101 16.38 -15.89 12.99
C PHE A 101 16.60 -15.97 14.52
N LYS A 102 16.36 -14.92 15.29
CA LYS A 102 16.50 -14.96 16.74
C LYS A 102 15.24 -15.48 17.45
N PRO A 103 15.33 -16.64 18.15
CA PRO A 103 14.20 -17.17 18.94
C PRO A 103 13.78 -16.25 20.11
N MET A 104 14.65 -15.35 20.55
CA MET A 104 14.37 -14.41 21.65
C MET A 104 13.27 -13.39 21.34
N SER A 105 12.98 -13.14 20.07
CA SER A 105 11.75 -12.46 19.69
C SER A 105 10.51 -13.25 20.11
N PHE A 106 10.65 -14.52 20.41
CA PHE A 106 9.60 -15.45 20.85
C PHE A 106 9.43 -15.51 22.37
N ALA A 107 10.44 -15.12 23.18
CA ALA A 107 10.47 -15.41 24.62
C ALA A 107 9.83 -14.34 25.52
N GLY A 108 9.51 -13.17 25.00
CA GLY A 108 9.03 -12.03 25.81
C GLY A 108 7.52 -11.73 25.72
N GLY A 109 6.66 -12.71 25.88
CA GLY A 109 5.21 -12.51 25.71
C GLY A 109 4.76 -12.48 24.24
N VAL A 110 5.53 -13.07 23.39
CA VAL A 110 5.70 -12.80 21.97
C VAL A 110 4.95 -13.81 21.08
N THR A 111 4.40 -14.88 21.60
CA THR A 111 3.57 -15.78 20.78
C THR A 111 2.38 -15.02 20.18
N ALA A 112 1.78 -14.12 20.94
CA ALA A 112 0.71 -13.27 20.46
C ALA A 112 1.21 -12.24 19.42
N SER A 113 2.39 -11.64 19.64
CA SER A 113 2.95 -10.66 18.70
C SER A 113 3.42 -11.30 17.39
N LEU A 114 3.98 -12.52 17.44
CA LEU A 114 4.32 -13.29 16.25
C LEU A 114 3.07 -13.66 15.45
N ALA A 115 2.04 -14.18 16.11
CA ALA A 115 0.78 -14.50 15.44
C ALA A 115 0.16 -13.27 14.79
N ILE A 116 0.17 -12.13 15.47
CA ILE A 116 -0.31 -10.85 14.92
C ILE A 116 0.57 -10.40 13.75
N ALA A 117 1.89 -10.48 13.86
CA ALA A 117 2.81 -10.11 12.80
C ALA A 117 2.63 -11.00 11.55
N MET A 118 2.52 -12.33 11.75
CA MET A 118 2.21 -13.26 10.68
C MET A 118 0.83 -12.96 10.06
N GLN A 119 -0.20 -12.79 10.86
CA GLN A 119 -1.53 -12.46 10.39
C GLN A 119 -1.53 -11.18 9.57
N LYS A 120 -0.90 -10.12 10.06
CA LYS A 120 -0.81 -8.84 9.36
C LYS A 120 0.05 -8.93 8.10
N GLY A 121 1.18 -9.62 8.16
CA GLY A 121 2.08 -9.83 7.03
C GLY A 121 1.42 -10.63 5.90
N VAL A 122 0.83 -11.78 6.23
CA VAL A 122 0.10 -12.61 5.27
C VAL A 122 -1.09 -11.86 4.68
N ALA A 123 -1.89 -11.20 5.52
CA ALA A 123 -3.02 -10.41 5.05
C ALA A 123 -2.59 -9.29 4.09
N ARG A 124 -1.48 -8.61 4.36
CA ARG A 124 -0.94 -7.57 3.47
C ARG A 124 -0.39 -8.16 2.17
N GLY A 125 0.32 -9.28 2.21
CA GLY A 125 0.82 -9.96 1.02
C GLY A 125 -0.31 -10.45 0.11
N ILE A 126 -1.36 -11.05 0.66
CA ILE A 126 -2.56 -11.45 -0.09
C ILE A 126 -3.22 -10.23 -0.73
N PHE A 127 -3.33 -9.14 0.02
CA PHE A 127 -3.97 -7.91 -0.43
C PHE A 127 -3.17 -7.21 -1.54
N SER A 128 -1.85 -7.11 -1.40
CA SER A 128 -0.95 -6.47 -2.36
C SER A 128 -0.92 -7.22 -3.70
N ASN A 129 -0.87 -8.55 -3.64
CA ASN A 129 -0.87 -9.40 -4.83
C ASN A 129 -2.28 -9.72 -5.37
N GLU A 130 -3.33 -9.15 -4.77
CA GLU A 130 -4.74 -9.39 -5.11
C GLU A 130 -5.12 -10.88 -5.11
N ALA A 131 -4.39 -11.71 -4.34
CA ALA A 131 -4.54 -13.15 -4.33
C ALA A 131 -5.90 -13.58 -3.75
N GLY A 132 -6.72 -14.18 -4.57
CA GLY A 132 -8.05 -14.66 -4.17
C GLY A 132 -9.13 -13.58 -4.02
N LEU A 133 -8.82 -12.30 -4.31
CA LEU A 133 -9.79 -11.20 -4.20
C LEU A 133 -10.70 -11.06 -5.42
N GLY A 134 -10.37 -11.71 -6.53
CA GLY A 134 -11.14 -11.66 -7.78
C GLY A 134 -10.91 -10.42 -8.65
N SER A 135 -10.19 -9.41 -8.16
CA SER A 135 -9.89 -8.19 -8.90
C SER A 135 -8.91 -8.41 -10.05
N ALA A 136 -7.88 -9.24 -9.86
CA ALA A 136 -6.91 -9.56 -10.90
C ALA A 136 -7.54 -10.21 -12.14
N PRO A 137 -8.43 -11.21 -12.05
CA PRO A 137 -9.17 -11.75 -13.20
C PRO A 137 -10.05 -10.70 -13.90
N ILE A 138 -10.68 -9.79 -13.16
CA ILE A 138 -11.49 -8.71 -13.75
C ILE A 138 -10.60 -7.75 -14.56
N ALA A 139 -9.44 -7.38 -14.03
CA ALA A 139 -8.48 -6.57 -14.75
C ALA A 139 -7.93 -7.30 -15.99
N ALA A 140 -7.62 -8.59 -15.86
CA ALA A 140 -7.16 -9.42 -16.98
C ALA A 140 -8.24 -9.60 -18.08
N ALA A 141 -9.52 -9.55 -17.74
CA ALA A 141 -10.60 -9.60 -18.74
C ALA A 141 -10.63 -8.39 -19.67
N ALA A 142 -10.03 -7.25 -19.26
CA ALA A 142 -9.89 -6.07 -20.11
C ALA A 142 -8.63 -6.12 -21.02
N ALA A 143 -7.80 -7.14 -20.89
CA ALA A 143 -6.57 -7.27 -21.66
C ALA A 143 -6.86 -7.52 -23.15
N GLN A 144 -6.13 -6.83 -24.00
CA GLN A 144 -6.24 -6.95 -25.46
C GLN A 144 -5.21 -7.95 -26.02
N THR A 145 -5.17 -9.14 -25.44
CA THR A 145 -4.29 -10.22 -25.90
C THR A 145 -5.09 -11.45 -26.25
N LYS A 146 -4.66 -12.17 -27.29
CA LYS A 146 -5.26 -13.44 -27.71
C LYS A 146 -4.55 -14.65 -27.08
N GLU A 147 -3.40 -14.40 -26.41
CA GLU A 147 -2.56 -15.46 -25.86
C GLU A 147 -2.57 -15.43 -24.33
N PRO A 148 -3.13 -16.46 -23.67
CA PRO A 148 -3.17 -16.53 -22.21
C PRO A 148 -1.78 -16.47 -21.56
N VAL A 149 -0.79 -17.10 -22.19
CA VAL A 149 0.60 -17.10 -21.69
C VAL A 149 1.17 -15.69 -21.60
N ARG A 150 0.90 -14.85 -22.58
CA ARG A 150 1.35 -13.46 -22.61
C ARG A 150 0.76 -12.64 -21.46
N GLN A 151 -0.53 -12.85 -21.19
CA GLN A 151 -1.18 -12.21 -20.03
C GLN A 151 -0.59 -12.72 -18.71
N GLY A 152 -0.31 -14.01 -18.61
CA GLY A 152 0.33 -14.59 -17.43
C GLY A 152 1.71 -13.98 -17.14
N LEU A 153 2.54 -13.78 -18.16
CA LEU A 153 3.85 -13.14 -18.04
C LEU A 153 3.73 -11.68 -17.56
N VAL A 154 2.77 -10.93 -18.06
CA VAL A 154 2.52 -9.55 -17.60
C VAL A 154 2.11 -9.53 -16.13
N THR A 155 1.20 -10.40 -15.71
CA THR A 155 0.76 -10.51 -14.32
C THR A 155 1.92 -10.90 -13.39
N MET A 156 2.76 -11.84 -13.81
CA MET A 156 3.95 -12.27 -13.08
C MET A 156 4.93 -11.11 -12.88
N THR A 157 5.14 -10.27 -13.90
CA THR A 157 6.01 -9.10 -13.81
C THR A 157 5.50 -8.11 -12.76
N GLY A 158 4.19 -7.87 -12.71
CA GLY A 158 3.58 -7.02 -11.69
C GLY A 158 3.83 -7.53 -10.28
N THR A 159 3.59 -8.82 -10.05
CA THR A 159 3.84 -9.47 -8.75
C THR A 159 5.33 -9.41 -8.35
N PHE A 160 6.24 -9.59 -9.31
CA PHE A 160 7.68 -9.48 -9.07
C PHE A 160 8.08 -8.06 -8.64
N ILE A 161 7.60 -7.04 -9.35
CA ILE A 161 7.90 -5.63 -9.04
C ILE A 161 7.36 -5.28 -7.65
N ASP A 162 6.12 -5.64 -7.35
CA ASP A 162 5.50 -5.34 -6.06
C ASP A 162 6.23 -6.05 -4.91
N THR A 163 6.40 -7.36 -5.01
CA THR A 163 6.90 -8.17 -3.89
C THR A 163 8.41 -8.04 -3.72
N ILE A 164 9.18 -8.06 -4.80
CA ILE A 164 10.65 -8.04 -4.68
C ILE A 164 11.19 -6.60 -4.64
N ILE A 165 10.74 -5.72 -5.51
CA ILE A 165 11.31 -4.36 -5.57
C ILE A 165 10.67 -3.47 -4.52
N VAL A 166 9.36 -3.27 -4.58
CA VAL A 166 8.66 -2.30 -3.73
C VAL A 166 8.71 -2.70 -2.26
N CYS A 167 8.43 -3.95 -1.92
CA CYS A 167 8.47 -4.39 -0.53
C CYS A 167 9.89 -4.35 0.08
N THR A 168 10.92 -4.68 -0.70
CA THR A 168 12.32 -4.61 -0.21
C THR A 168 12.73 -3.17 0.06
N ILE A 169 12.48 -2.26 -0.88
CA ILE A 169 12.80 -0.83 -0.72
C ILE A 169 12.03 -0.25 0.47
N THR A 170 10.75 -0.59 0.61
CA THR A 170 9.92 -0.15 1.74
C THR A 170 10.47 -0.65 3.08
N GLY A 171 10.78 -1.94 3.17
CA GLY A 171 11.33 -2.53 4.38
C GLY A 171 12.66 -1.90 4.79
N LEU A 172 13.55 -1.65 3.82
CA LEU A 172 14.82 -0.98 4.08
C LEU A 172 14.63 0.49 4.47
N ALA A 173 13.73 1.21 3.81
CA ALA A 173 13.43 2.60 4.15
C ALA A 173 12.91 2.73 5.59
N ILE A 174 11.97 1.88 6.00
CA ILE A 174 11.43 1.88 7.37
C ILE A 174 12.52 1.50 8.37
N ALA A 175 13.26 0.41 8.15
CA ALA A 175 14.27 -0.05 9.07
C ALA A 175 15.45 0.92 9.22
N SER A 176 15.80 1.67 8.16
CA SER A 176 16.88 2.64 8.19
C SER A 176 16.46 4.00 8.76
N SER A 177 15.18 4.36 8.69
CA SER A 177 14.66 5.61 9.27
C SER A 177 14.60 5.58 10.80
N GLY A 178 14.49 4.40 11.40
CA GLY A 178 14.42 4.24 12.86
C GLY A 178 13.04 4.57 13.45
N VAL A 179 11.99 4.54 12.61
CA VAL A 179 10.59 4.72 13.00
C VAL A 179 9.97 3.38 13.37
#